data_4d84e49c814d2cd0ec763497be211c52
#
_entry.id   4d84e49c814d2cd0ec763497be211c52
#
_cell.length_a   1.000
_cell.length_b   1.000
_cell.length_c   1.000
_cell.angle_alpha   90.00
_cell.angle_beta   90.00
_cell.angle_gamma   90.00
#
_symmetry.space_group_name_H-M   'P 1'
#
loop_
_entity.id
_entity.type
_entity.pdbx_description
1 polymer ?
#
loop_
_entity_poly.entity_id
_entity_poly.type
_entity_poly.pdbx_seq_one_letter_code
_entity_poly.pdbx_strand_id
1 'polypeptide(L)'
;DKIKTSDIQEILVRSASDLIDLDHYNYQYVAARLLLFGLRKQLFGSGWLKQGHPHISVQIEKCVKKGVYDSGILNKYSAEEWDKINSWIDHDRDYLFTYAGLRQVVDKYLVQDRSSGELYETPQQMYIMIALTLFQRYPKEKRLDYVRRYYNAISKHKINIPTPVMAGVRTPLRQFASCVLVDVDDTLDSIFSS
;
A
#
# COMPACT_ATOMS: atom_id res chain seq x y z
N ASP A 1 30.88 -18.52 4.15
CA ASP A 1 30.07 -17.38 4.52
C ASP A 1 28.59 -17.73 4.37
N LYS A 2 27.76 -17.34 5.35
CA LYS A 2 26.30 -17.59 5.30
C LYS A 2 25.64 -16.36 4.70
N ILE A 3 24.90 -16.52 3.58
CA ILE A 3 24.08 -15.49 2.99
C ILE A 3 22.68 -15.50 3.67
N LYS A 4 22.11 -14.33 3.93
CA LYS A 4 20.74 -14.23 4.46
C LYS A 4 19.72 -14.53 3.36
N THR A 5 18.59 -15.13 3.73
CA THR A 5 17.51 -15.42 2.75
C THR A 5 16.87 -14.15 2.18
N SER A 6 16.92 -13.02 2.90
CA SER A 6 16.56 -11.69 2.41
C SER A 6 17.41 -11.25 1.25
N ASP A 7 18.72 -11.46 1.35
CA ASP A 7 19.70 -11.05 0.32
C ASP A 7 19.54 -11.89 -0.96
N ILE A 8 19.25 -13.20 -0.79
CA ILE A 8 18.90 -14.08 -1.92
C ILE A 8 17.64 -13.56 -2.62
N GLN A 9 16.61 -13.16 -1.85
CA GLN A 9 15.39 -12.63 -2.40
C GLN A 9 15.64 -11.34 -3.20
N GLU A 10 16.45 -10.44 -2.70
CA GLU A 10 16.82 -9.20 -3.38
C GLU A 10 17.60 -9.47 -4.66
N ILE A 11 18.58 -10.39 -4.63
CA ILE A 11 19.34 -10.83 -5.81
C ILE A 11 18.41 -11.38 -6.89
N LEU A 12 17.42 -12.22 -6.52
CA LEU A 12 16.48 -12.79 -7.47
C LEU A 12 15.63 -11.70 -8.14
N VAL A 13 15.13 -10.72 -7.36
CA VAL A 13 14.36 -9.58 -7.90
C VAL A 13 15.22 -8.77 -8.86
N ARG A 14 16.46 -8.46 -8.47
CA ARG A 14 17.39 -7.69 -9.29
C ARG A 14 17.76 -8.43 -10.57
N SER A 15 18.11 -9.70 -10.49
CA SER A 15 18.45 -10.51 -11.67
C SER A 15 17.28 -10.57 -12.66
N ALA A 16 16.03 -10.69 -12.18
CA ALA A 16 14.87 -10.65 -13.05
C ALA A 16 14.64 -9.27 -13.65
N SER A 17 14.90 -8.19 -12.90
CA SER A 17 14.75 -6.82 -13.42
C SER A 17 15.80 -6.46 -14.46
N ASP A 18 17.02 -6.98 -14.33
CA ASP A 18 18.11 -6.74 -15.28
C ASP A 18 17.89 -7.43 -16.65
N LEU A 19 16.97 -8.40 -16.70
CA LEU A 19 16.55 -9.07 -17.94
C LEU A 19 15.38 -8.37 -18.66
N ILE A 20 14.91 -7.22 -18.16
CA ILE A 20 13.81 -6.49 -18.80
C ILE A 20 14.38 -5.69 -19.98
N ASP A 21 14.01 -6.07 -21.20
CA ASP A 21 14.29 -5.35 -22.44
C ASP A 21 13.10 -5.41 -23.41
N LEU A 22 13.28 -4.91 -24.62
CA LEU A 22 12.21 -4.87 -25.64
C LEU A 22 11.79 -6.29 -26.10
N ASP A 23 12.71 -7.24 -26.14
CA ASP A 23 12.46 -8.61 -26.59
C ASP A 23 11.92 -9.47 -25.44
N HIS A 24 12.27 -9.12 -24.19
CA HIS A 24 11.97 -9.86 -22.98
C HIS A 24 11.14 -9.06 -21.97
N TYR A 25 10.23 -8.22 -22.42
CA TYR A 25 9.42 -7.32 -21.58
C TYR A 25 8.60 -8.04 -20.50
N ASN A 26 8.31 -9.33 -20.66
CA ASN A 26 7.56 -10.12 -19.67
C ASN A 26 8.34 -10.33 -18.35
N TYR A 27 9.66 -10.16 -18.32
CA TYR A 27 10.43 -10.21 -17.08
C TYR A 27 10.01 -9.14 -16.07
N GLN A 28 9.39 -8.05 -16.51
CA GLN A 28 8.79 -7.08 -15.59
C GLN A 28 7.74 -7.69 -14.65
N TYR A 29 6.98 -8.68 -15.12
CA TYR A 29 6.01 -9.40 -14.28
C TYR A 29 6.69 -10.44 -13.40
N VAL A 30 7.77 -11.06 -13.86
CA VAL A 30 8.57 -12.01 -13.06
C VAL A 30 9.21 -11.26 -11.88
N ALA A 31 9.88 -10.13 -12.14
CA ALA A 31 10.48 -9.29 -11.11
C ALA A 31 9.44 -8.75 -10.12
N ALA A 32 8.25 -8.32 -10.61
CA ALA A 32 7.15 -7.90 -9.76
C ALA A 32 6.66 -9.02 -8.83
N ARG A 33 6.49 -10.24 -9.34
CA ARG A 33 6.03 -11.39 -8.53
C ARG A 33 7.06 -11.80 -7.49
N LEU A 34 8.35 -11.76 -7.81
CA LEU A 34 9.42 -12.01 -6.85
C LEU A 34 9.42 -10.93 -5.75
N LEU A 35 9.28 -9.65 -6.12
CA LEU A 35 9.17 -8.56 -5.16
C LEU A 35 7.94 -8.73 -4.25
N LEU A 36 6.78 -9.04 -4.83
CA LEU A 36 5.54 -9.29 -4.09
C LEU A 36 5.65 -10.48 -3.13
N PHE A 37 6.33 -11.54 -3.55
CA PHE A 37 6.62 -12.69 -2.68
C PHE A 37 7.44 -12.28 -1.46
N GLY A 38 8.51 -11.50 -1.67
CA GLY A 38 9.33 -10.95 -0.59
C GLY A 38 8.53 -10.08 0.37
N LEU A 39 7.71 -9.18 -0.16
CA LEU A 39 6.80 -8.33 0.62
C LEU A 39 5.85 -9.17 1.50
N ARG A 40 5.15 -10.13 0.91
CA ARG A 40 4.20 -10.99 1.66
C ARG A 40 4.90 -11.83 2.72
N LYS A 41 6.11 -12.34 2.42
CA LYS A 41 6.94 -13.06 3.40
C LYS A 41 7.38 -12.16 4.56
N GLN A 42 7.72 -10.90 4.30
CA GLN A 42 8.07 -9.92 5.33
C GLN A 42 6.87 -9.63 6.24
N LEU A 43 5.69 -9.43 5.66
CA LEU A 43 4.48 -9.05 6.40
C LEU A 43 3.87 -10.18 7.22
N PHE A 44 3.85 -11.40 6.67
CA PHE A 44 3.08 -12.54 7.19
C PHE A 44 3.96 -13.74 7.61
N GLY A 45 5.28 -13.64 7.44
CA GLY A 45 6.21 -14.73 7.73
C GLY A 45 6.25 -15.80 6.64
N SER A 46 7.12 -16.80 6.82
CA SER A 46 7.34 -17.87 5.82
C SER A 46 6.14 -18.81 5.63
N GLY A 47 5.22 -18.85 6.60
CA GLY A 47 4.02 -19.70 6.56
C GLY A 47 2.85 -19.15 5.73
N TRP A 48 2.94 -17.94 5.21
CA TRP A 48 1.81 -17.26 4.58
C TRP A 48 1.20 -18.01 3.38
N LEU A 49 2.01 -18.78 2.64
CA LEU A 49 1.53 -19.61 1.52
C LEU A 49 0.49 -20.65 1.95
N LYS A 50 0.58 -21.15 3.19
CA LYS A 50 -0.35 -22.14 3.75
C LYS A 50 -1.50 -21.48 4.53
N GLN A 51 -1.21 -20.37 5.21
CA GLN A 51 -2.15 -19.69 6.10
C GLN A 51 -3.04 -18.67 5.38
N GLY A 52 -2.60 -18.21 4.18
CA GLY A 52 -3.26 -17.14 3.45
C GLY A 52 -3.03 -15.75 4.07
N HIS A 53 -3.84 -14.81 3.64
CA HIS A 53 -3.82 -13.45 4.16
C HIS A 53 -4.64 -13.36 5.46
N PRO A 54 -4.18 -12.62 6.48
CA PRO A 54 -4.96 -12.40 7.70
C PRO A 54 -6.24 -11.64 7.36
N HIS A 55 -7.29 -11.86 8.17
CA HIS A 55 -8.52 -11.09 8.07
C HIS A 55 -8.22 -9.60 8.21
N ILE A 56 -8.89 -8.76 7.42
CA ILE A 56 -8.57 -7.33 7.33
C ILE A 56 -8.71 -6.61 8.68
N SER A 57 -9.67 -6.98 9.52
CA SER A 57 -9.83 -6.38 10.85
C SER A 57 -8.61 -6.65 11.75
N VAL A 58 -8.06 -7.87 11.71
CA VAL A 58 -6.86 -8.24 12.48
C VAL A 58 -5.65 -7.43 12.01
N GLN A 59 -5.52 -7.24 10.70
CA GLN A 59 -4.45 -6.43 10.12
C GLN A 59 -4.57 -4.96 10.54
N ILE A 60 -5.79 -4.40 10.51
CA ILE A 60 -6.05 -3.03 10.93
C ILE A 60 -5.71 -2.84 12.41
N GLU A 61 -6.17 -3.73 13.28
CA GLU A 61 -5.86 -3.68 14.71
C GLU A 61 -4.34 -3.70 14.96
N LYS A 62 -3.60 -4.56 14.25
CA LYS A 62 -2.14 -4.60 14.31
C LYS A 62 -1.52 -3.26 13.91
N CYS A 63 -1.97 -2.67 12.81
CA CYS A 63 -1.46 -1.39 12.30
C CYS A 63 -1.83 -0.21 13.21
N VAL A 64 -3.02 -0.22 13.80
CA VAL A 64 -3.43 0.79 14.80
C VAL A 64 -2.58 0.68 16.07
N LYS A 65 -2.35 -0.53 16.59
CA LYS A 65 -1.47 -0.76 17.75
C LYS A 65 -0.03 -0.28 17.52
N LYS A 66 0.44 -0.35 16.27
CA LYS A 66 1.75 0.18 15.86
C LYS A 66 1.74 1.71 15.61
N GLY A 67 0.59 2.37 15.71
CA GLY A 67 0.43 3.81 15.47
C GLY A 67 0.55 4.22 14.00
N VAL A 68 0.51 3.27 13.07
CA VAL A 68 0.67 3.55 11.63
C VAL A 68 -0.66 3.78 10.91
N TYR A 69 -1.78 3.30 11.47
CA TYR A 69 -3.14 3.64 11.02
C TYR A 69 -3.85 4.51 12.05
N ASP A 70 -4.74 5.39 11.56
CA ASP A 70 -5.63 6.19 12.42
C ASP A 70 -6.59 5.25 13.18
N SER A 71 -6.58 5.36 14.52
CA SER A 71 -7.39 4.51 15.41
C SER A 71 -8.89 4.72 15.25
N GLY A 72 -9.32 5.86 14.73
CA GLY A 72 -10.73 6.18 14.52
C GLY A 72 -11.47 5.22 13.60
N ILE A 73 -10.76 4.45 12.78
CA ILE A 73 -11.35 3.47 11.86
C ILE A 73 -11.97 2.27 12.58
N LEU A 74 -11.44 1.86 13.74
CA LEU A 74 -11.84 0.65 14.45
C LEU A 74 -13.34 0.64 14.83
N ASN A 75 -13.88 1.81 15.17
CA ASN A 75 -15.26 1.97 15.64
C ASN A 75 -16.23 2.38 14.53
N LYS A 76 -15.81 2.38 13.26
CA LYS A 76 -16.65 2.84 12.14
C LYS A 76 -17.47 1.74 11.48
N TYR A 77 -17.00 0.50 11.55
CA TYR A 77 -17.61 -0.64 10.87
C TYR A 77 -17.94 -1.74 11.90
N SER A 78 -19.07 -2.43 11.73
CA SER A 78 -19.46 -3.56 12.60
C SER A 78 -18.66 -4.83 12.21
N ALA A 79 -18.75 -5.88 13.05
CA ALA A 79 -18.12 -7.16 12.76
C ALA A 79 -18.62 -7.76 11.43
N GLU A 80 -19.94 -7.72 11.18
CA GLU A 80 -20.56 -8.20 9.95
C GLU A 80 -20.12 -7.38 8.73
N GLU A 81 -19.89 -6.07 8.91
CA GLU A 81 -19.35 -5.21 7.86
C GLU A 81 -17.89 -5.58 7.55
N TRP A 82 -17.08 -5.88 8.58
CA TRP A 82 -15.69 -6.33 8.39
C TRP A 82 -15.60 -7.66 7.63
N ASP A 83 -16.49 -8.62 7.90
CA ASP A 83 -16.55 -9.89 7.18
C ASP A 83 -16.89 -9.68 5.69
N LYS A 84 -17.88 -8.81 5.42
CA LYS A 84 -18.23 -8.43 4.04
C LYS A 84 -17.07 -7.74 3.32
N ILE A 85 -16.40 -6.78 3.98
CA ILE A 85 -15.26 -6.06 3.42
C ILE A 85 -14.13 -7.03 3.11
N ASN A 86 -13.81 -7.92 4.05
CA ASN A 86 -12.76 -8.92 3.87
C ASN A 86 -13.03 -9.82 2.66
N SER A 87 -14.27 -10.20 2.41
CA SER A 87 -14.67 -11.03 1.25
C SER A 87 -14.49 -10.36 -0.11
N TRP A 88 -14.34 -9.04 -0.17
CA TRP A 88 -14.15 -8.28 -1.42
C TRP A 88 -12.68 -8.14 -1.80
N ILE A 89 -11.76 -8.36 -0.84
CA ILE A 89 -10.34 -8.15 -1.07
C ILE A 89 -9.80 -9.29 -1.94
N ASP A 90 -9.42 -8.93 -3.15
CA ASP A 90 -8.85 -9.82 -4.14
C ASP A 90 -7.33 -9.60 -4.19
N HIS A 91 -6.60 -10.38 -3.41
CA HIS A 91 -5.14 -10.26 -3.29
C HIS A 91 -4.39 -10.65 -4.57
N ASP A 92 -5.06 -11.33 -5.52
CA ASP A 92 -4.45 -11.69 -6.79
C ASP A 92 -4.34 -10.50 -7.75
N ARG A 93 -5.08 -9.41 -7.49
CA ARG A 93 -4.91 -8.16 -8.23
C ARG A 93 -3.52 -7.55 -8.06
N ASP A 94 -2.76 -7.91 -7.02
CA ASP A 94 -1.36 -7.52 -6.90
C ASP A 94 -0.49 -8.06 -8.05
N TYR A 95 -0.92 -9.13 -8.73
CA TYR A 95 -0.22 -9.66 -9.91
C TYR A 95 -0.42 -8.83 -11.19
N LEU A 96 -1.28 -7.82 -11.16
CA LEU A 96 -1.45 -6.87 -12.26
C LEU A 96 -0.31 -5.85 -12.36
N PHE A 97 0.47 -5.69 -11.28
CA PHE A 97 1.59 -4.75 -11.27
C PHE A 97 2.73 -5.18 -12.16
N THR A 98 3.30 -4.22 -12.88
CA THR A 98 4.66 -4.31 -13.41
C THR A 98 5.67 -4.09 -12.30
N TYR A 99 6.94 -4.44 -12.53
CA TYR A 99 8.01 -4.24 -11.53
C TYR A 99 8.15 -2.78 -11.10
N ALA A 100 8.23 -1.85 -12.05
CA ALA A 100 8.34 -0.42 -11.75
C ALA A 100 7.13 0.11 -10.97
N GLY A 101 5.91 -0.32 -11.36
CA GLY A 101 4.69 0.07 -10.67
C GLY A 101 4.65 -0.45 -9.23
N LEU A 102 5.00 -1.72 -9.01
CA LEU A 102 5.04 -2.31 -7.66
C LEU A 102 6.13 -1.68 -6.80
N ARG A 103 7.32 -1.44 -7.35
CA ARG A 103 8.42 -0.73 -6.65
C ARG A 103 7.95 0.65 -6.17
N GLN A 104 7.32 1.43 -7.05
CA GLN A 104 6.79 2.73 -6.68
C GLN A 104 5.77 2.63 -5.54
N VAL A 105 4.87 1.64 -5.58
CA VAL A 105 3.89 1.43 -4.51
C VAL A 105 4.58 1.06 -3.20
N VAL A 106 5.50 0.11 -3.22
CA VAL A 106 6.24 -0.36 -2.04
C VAL A 106 7.08 0.76 -1.42
N ASP A 107 7.84 1.47 -2.25
CA ASP A 107 8.82 2.44 -1.76
C ASP A 107 8.19 3.77 -1.33
N LYS A 108 7.05 4.15 -1.94
CA LYS A 108 6.45 5.48 -1.76
C LYS A 108 5.12 5.48 -1.01
N TYR A 109 4.26 4.47 -1.21
CA TYR A 109 2.87 4.55 -0.81
C TYR A 109 2.47 3.60 0.31
N LEU A 110 3.06 2.41 0.40
CA LEU A 110 2.78 1.50 1.50
C LEU A 110 3.25 2.13 2.82
N VAL A 111 2.43 1.95 3.87
CA VAL A 111 2.80 2.39 5.20
C VAL A 111 3.99 1.56 5.69
N GLN A 112 5.03 2.26 6.11
CA GLN A 112 6.29 1.68 6.54
C GLN A 112 6.95 2.52 7.62
N ASP A 113 7.76 1.90 8.45
CA ASP A 113 8.73 2.58 9.27
C ASP A 113 9.96 2.93 8.41
N ARG A 114 10.15 4.22 8.18
CA ARG A 114 11.23 4.74 7.32
C ARG A 114 12.63 4.49 7.89
N SER A 115 12.75 4.31 9.20
CA SER A 115 14.04 4.07 9.86
C SER A 115 14.50 2.63 9.74
N SER A 116 13.57 1.68 9.85
CA SER A 116 13.84 0.25 9.80
C SER A 116 13.53 -0.41 8.45
N GLY A 117 12.74 0.26 7.59
CA GLY A 117 12.20 -0.32 6.36
C GLY A 117 11.09 -1.37 6.61
N GLU A 118 10.57 -1.47 7.85
CA GLU A 118 9.48 -2.38 8.17
C GLU A 118 8.19 -1.94 7.44
N LEU A 119 7.64 -2.81 6.61
CA LEU A 119 6.38 -2.60 5.89
C LEU A 119 5.22 -3.18 6.70
N TYR A 120 4.03 -2.57 6.60
CA TYR A 120 2.87 -2.92 7.41
C TYR A 120 1.65 -3.38 6.62
N GLU A 121 1.66 -3.26 5.29
CA GLU A 121 0.51 -3.59 4.46
C GLU A 121 0.91 -4.05 3.05
N THR A 122 -0.01 -4.78 2.39
CA THR A 122 0.08 -5.08 0.95
C THR A 122 -0.63 -4.01 0.12
N PRO A 123 -0.43 -3.96 -1.22
CA PRO A 123 -1.16 -3.02 -2.07
C PRO A 123 -2.68 -3.14 -1.95
N GLN A 124 -3.23 -4.37 -1.87
CA GLN A 124 -4.67 -4.55 -1.72
C GLN A 124 -5.19 -4.07 -0.37
N GLN A 125 -4.40 -4.27 0.72
CA GLN A 125 -4.74 -3.72 2.03
C GLN A 125 -4.69 -2.19 2.02
N MET A 126 -3.71 -1.58 1.35
CA MET A 126 -3.66 -0.14 1.13
C MET A 126 -4.93 0.37 0.42
N TYR A 127 -5.30 -0.25 -0.69
CA TYR A 127 -6.45 0.21 -1.49
C TYR A 127 -7.78 0.10 -0.74
N ILE A 128 -8.02 -1.01 -0.04
CA ILE A 128 -9.26 -1.14 0.73
C ILE A 128 -9.30 -0.16 1.90
N MET A 129 -8.16 0.09 2.57
CA MET A 129 -8.06 1.05 3.66
C MET A 129 -8.29 2.49 3.21
N ILE A 130 -7.81 2.87 2.04
CA ILE A 130 -8.11 4.18 1.43
C ILE A 130 -9.63 4.32 1.24
N ALA A 131 -10.27 3.33 0.62
CA ALA A 131 -11.71 3.34 0.40
C ALA A 131 -12.49 3.44 1.72
N LEU A 132 -12.15 2.62 2.70
CA LEU A 132 -12.78 2.62 4.02
C LEU A 132 -12.67 3.98 4.71
N THR A 133 -11.50 4.60 4.67
CA THR A 133 -11.26 5.89 5.33
C THR A 133 -12.01 7.03 4.63
N LEU A 134 -12.05 7.04 3.31
CA LEU A 134 -12.76 8.07 2.55
C LEU A 134 -14.28 8.03 2.79
N PHE A 135 -14.86 6.84 2.87
CA PHE A 135 -16.31 6.68 2.98
C PHE A 135 -16.84 6.41 4.40
N GLN A 136 -15.98 6.38 5.43
CA GLN A 136 -16.36 6.08 6.81
C GLN A 136 -17.44 7.00 7.41
N ARG A 137 -17.58 8.22 6.89
CA ARG A 137 -18.56 9.22 7.34
C ARG A 137 -19.85 9.24 6.53
N TYR A 138 -19.95 8.44 5.49
CA TYR A 138 -21.15 8.32 4.67
C TYR A 138 -22.26 7.56 5.43
N PRO A 139 -23.54 7.75 5.05
CA PRO A 139 -24.65 7.00 5.64
C PRO A 139 -24.43 5.49 5.56
N LYS A 140 -24.74 4.77 6.64
CA LYS A 140 -24.47 3.33 6.78
C LYS A 140 -25.05 2.51 5.63
N GLU A 141 -26.20 2.89 5.13
CA GLU A 141 -26.92 2.18 4.05
C GLU A 141 -26.18 2.23 2.72
N LYS A 142 -25.35 3.25 2.50
CA LYS A 142 -24.68 3.52 1.21
C LYS A 142 -23.17 3.32 1.27
N ARG A 143 -22.54 3.47 2.45
CA ARG A 143 -21.07 3.52 2.55
C ARG A 143 -20.38 2.26 2.04
N LEU A 144 -20.95 1.07 2.28
CA LEU A 144 -20.38 -0.19 1.84
C LEU A 144 -20.40 -0.33 0.31
N ASP A 145 -21.44 0.15 -0.36
CA ASP A 145 -21.47 0.19 -1.82
C ASP A 145 -20.38 1.10 -2.38
N TYR A 146 -20.23 2.30 -1.82
CA TYR A 146 -19.17 3.23 -2.22
C TYR A 146 -17.78 2.65 -1.98
N VAL A 147 -17.53 2.05 -0.81
CA VAL A 147 -16.26 1.39 -0.48
C VAL A 147 -15.93 0.31 -1.52
N ARG A 148 -16.89 -0.58 -1.81
CA ARG A 148 -16.70 -1.68 -2.77
C ARG A 148 -16.42 -1.17 -4.19
N ARG A 149 -17.20 -0.21 -4.65
CA ARG A 149 -17.04 0.40 -5.99
C ARG A 149 -15.71 1.09 -6.13
N TYR A 150 -15.32 1.89 -5.14
CA TYR A 150 -14.08 2.63 -5.13
C TYR A 150 -12.87 1.68 -5.07
N TYR A 151 -12.90 0.69 -4.14
CA TYR A 151 -11.88 -0.35 -4.10
C TYR A 151 -11.71 -1.05 -5.45
N ASN A 152 -12.80 -1.45 -6.08
CA ASN A 152 -12.75 -2.10 -7.39
C ASN A 152 -12.17 -1.19 -8.48
N ALA A 153 -12.42 0.11 -8.43
CA ALA A 153 -11.88 1.04 -9.42
C ALA A 153 -10.36 1.23 -9.26
N ILE A 154 -9.88 1.44 -8.03
CA ILE A 154 -8.43 1.66 -7.78
C ILE A 154 -7.61 0.38 -7.88
N SER A 155 -8.10 -0.73 -7.32
CA SER A 155 -7.36 -2.00 -7.31
C SER A 155 -7.27 -2.69 -8.68
N LYS A 156 -8.13 -2.30 -9.62
CA LYS A 156 -8.09 -2.71 -11.03
C LYS A 156 -7.40 -1.67 -11.91
N HIS A 157 -6.74 -0.68 -11.32
CA HIS A 157 -6.03 0.41 -12.01
C HIS A 157 -6.90 1.19 -13.01
N LYS A 158 -8.23 1.27 -12.79
CA LYS A 158 -9.15 2.03 -13.64
C LYS A 158 -9.09 3.53 -13.39
N ILE A 159 -8.71 3.92 -12.19
CA ILE A 159 -8.50 5.30 -11.77
C ILE A 159 -7.17 5.41 -11.04
N ASN A 160 -6.55 6.57 -11.14
CA ASN A 160 -5.39 6.94 -10.36
C ASN A 160 -5.79 7.93 -9.26
N ILE A 161 -5.09 7.90 -8.14
CA ILE A 161 -5.35 8.76 -6.99
C ILE A 161 -4.12 9.59 -6.68
N PRO A 162 -4.28 10.85 -6.22
CA PRO A 162 -3.15 11.70 -5.91
C PRO A 162 -2.30 11.15 -4.77
N THR A 163 -0.99 11.39 -4.86
CA THR A 163 0.03 10.93 -3.91
C THR A 163 -0.34 11.15 -2.44
N PRO A 164 -0.82 12.33 -2.00
CA PRO A 164 -1.14 12.54 -0.59
C PRO A 164 -2.24 11.62 -0.06
N VAL A 165 -3.23 11.29 -0.90
CA VAL A 165 -4.32 10.37 -0.55
C VAL A 165 -3.77 8.94 -0.46
N MET A 166 -2.97 8.52 -1.43
CA MET A 166 -2.36 7.17 -1.43
C MET A 166 -1.42 6.96 -0.24
N ALA A 167 -0.62 7.97 0.10
CA ALA A 167 0.37 7.85 1.18
C ALA A 167 -0.25 8.07 2.57
N GLY A 168 -1.21 9.00 2.73
CA GLY A 168 -1.54 9.57 4.02
C GLY A 168 -2.94 9.32 4.57
N VAL A 169 -3.97 9.10 3.71
CA VAL A 169 -5.37 9.20 4.17
C VAL A 169 -5.74 8.26 5.32
N ARG A 170 -5.13 7.07 5.37
CA ARG A 170 -5.39 6.05 6.41
C ARG A 170 -4.47 6.17 7.63
N THR A 171 -3.50 7.08 7.59
CA THR A 171 -2.52 7.31 8.65
C THR A 171 -2.95 8.44 9.58
N PRO A 172 -2.31 8.62 10.76
CA PRO A 172 -2.54 9.77 11.61
C PRO A 172 -2.14 11.11 10.96
N LEU A 173 -1.28 11.09 9.92
CA LEU A 173 -0.89 12.28 9.17
C LEU A 173 -2.04 12.74 8.29
N ARG A 174 -2.42 14.01 8.41
CA ARG A 174 -3.59 14.57 7.71
C ARG A 174 -3.23 15.72 6.77
N GLN A 175 -2.05 15.62 6.16
CA GLN A 175 -1.63 16.59 5.15
C GLN A 175 -1.90 16.01 3.76
N PHE A 176 -2.81 16.65 3.02
CA PHE A 176 -3.25 16.18 1.70
C PHE A 176 -2.86 17.11 0.56
N ALA A 177 -2.08 18.16 0.84
CA ALA A 177 -1.49 19.00 -0.18
C ALA A 177 -0.23 18.33 -0.76
N SER A 178 -0.15 18.23 -2.09
CA SER A 178 1.03 17.70 -2.79
C SER A 178 2.01 18.79 -3.17
N CYS A 179 1.56 20.03 -3.25
CA CYS A 179 2.34 21.19 -3.64
C CYS A 179 2.05 22.35 -2.68
N VAL A 180 3.08 23.10 -2.39
CA VAL A 180 3.01 24.35 -1.60
C VAL A 180 3.63 25.45 -2.45
N LEU A 181 2.94 26.56 -2.59
CA LEU A 181 3.49 27.79 -3.16
C LEU A 181 3.99 28.64 -1.99
N VAL A 182 5.24 29.03 -2.07
CA VAL A 182 5.85 29.97 -1.12
C VAL A 182 6.21 31.21 -1.91
N ASP A 183 5.69 32.34 -1.46
CA ASP A 183 6.03 33.65 -2.02
C ASP A 183 7.38 34.10 -1.46
N VAL A 184 8.33 34.39 -2.33
CA VAL A 184 9.68 34.81 -1.95
C VAL A 184 10.08 36.06 -2.74
N ASP A 185 10.72 36.99 -2.08
CA ASP A 185 11.33 38.14 -2.74
C ASP A 185 12.60 37.72 -3.50
N ASP A 186 13.01 38.53 -4.47
CA ASP A 186 14.22 38.32 -5.27
C ASP A 186 15.51 38.70 -4.48
N THR A 187 15.65 38.10 -3.30
CA THR A 187 16.83 38.20 -2.45
C THR A 187 17.25 36.85 -1.91
N LEU A 188 18.55 36.65 -1.70
CA LEU A 188 19.06 35.42 -1.08
C LEU A 188 18.46 35.15 0.28
N ASP A 189 18.35 36.21 1.11
CA ASP A 189 17.80 36.08 2.47
C ASP A 189 16.33 35.60 2.44
N SER A 190 15.51 36.14 1.53
CA SER A 190 14.14 35.69 1.37
C SER A 190 14.03 34.23 0.86
N ILE A 191 14.88 33.83 -0.08
CA ILE A 191 14.92 32.49 -0.62
C ILE A 191 15.31 31.46 0.45
N PHE A 192 16.28 31.78 1.31
CA PHE A 192 16.75 30.87 2.36
C PHE A 192 15.90 30.89 3.62
N SER A 193 15.05 31.90 3.84
CA SER A 193 14.15 32.01 5.00
C SER A 193 12.76 31.43 4.78
N SER A 194 12.42 31.07 3.56
CA SER A 194 11.15 30.45 3.17
C SER A 194 11.21 28.93 3.25
#